data_9c8d6775d194e0e093a76a7ede6a35da
#
_entry.id   9c8d6775d194e0e093a76a7ede6a35da
#
_cell.length_a   1.000
_cell.length_b   1.000
_cell.length_c   1.000
_cell.angle_alpha   90.00
_cell.angle_beta   90.00
_cell.angle_gamma   90.00
#
_symmetry.space_group_name_H-M   'P 1'
#
loop_
_entity.id
_entity.type
_entity.pdbx_description
1 polymer ?
#
loop_
_entity_poly.entity_id
_entity_poly.type
_entity_poly.pdbx_seq_one_letter_code
_entity_poly.pdbx_strand_id
1 'polypeptide(L)'
;GDPTGTGTGGESIYGEPFEDEFSPNLYNFRGALSMANSGMNTNGSQFFIVQKPEVQEGYWDYIDSIVEEYGDNQVLFNNDTGKLVKVNYSDEARELYNENGGTPHLDYAHTVLGQVFEGLDVVDAIASVAVDENDKPADDVIITSISFETYNG
;
A
#
# COMPACT_ATOMS: atom_id res chain seq x y z
N GLY A 1 4.95 -1.72 13.70
CA GLY A 1 3.57 -1.75 14.15
C GLY A 1 3.29 -0.81 15.28
N ASP A 2 2.06 -0.81 15.73
CA ASP A 2 1.62 -0.05 16.90
C ASP A 2 1.58 -0.96 18.14
N PRO A 3 2.49 -0.81 19.11
CA PRO A 3 2.53 -1.66 20.30
C PRO A 3 1.33 -1.44 21.23
N THR A 4 0.58 -0.37 21.04
CA THR A 4 -0.61 -0.04 21.86
C THR A 4 -1.91 -0.60 21.27
N GLY A 5 -1.89 -1.06 20.01
CA GLY A 5 -3.05 -1.60 19.31
C GLY A 5 -4.18 -0.57 19.07
N THR A 6 -3.86 0.72 19.10
CA THR A 6 -4.83 1.81 18.90
C THR A 6 -4.96 2.27 17.44
N GLY A 7 -4.05 1.84 16.58
CA GLY A 7 -3.95 2.29 15.19
C GLY A 7 -3.22 3.62 15.01
N THR A 8 -2.84 4.30 16.09
CA THR A 8 -2.20 5.63 16.03
C THR A 8 -0.80 5.67 16.63
N GLY A 9 -0.35 4.57 17.24
CA GLY A 9 0.96 4.46 17.88
C GLY A 9 2.03 3.91 16.96
N GLY A 10 3.22 3.73 17.51
CA GLY A 10 4.39 3.22 16.83
C GLY A 10 5.36 4.32 16.43
N GLU A 11 6.63 4.02 16.53
CA GLU A 11 7.74 4.94 16.30
C GLU A 11 8.77 4.27 15.41
N SER A 12 9.40 5.04 14.54
CA SER A 12 10.50 4.51 13.70
C SER A 12 11.72 4.16 14.58
N ILE A 13 12.61 3.33 14.05
CA ILE A 13 13.88 3.02 14.72
C ILE A 13 14.81 4.24 14.85
N TYR A 14 14.52 5.33 14.15
CA TYR A 14 15.28 6.57 14.17
C TYR A 14 14.80 7.55 15.26
N GLY A 15 13.67 7.26 15.95
CA GLY A 15 13.05 8.14 16.93
C GLY A 15 12.31 9.34 16.33
N GLU A 16 12.25 9.44 15.01
CA GLU A 16 11.53 10.48 14.25
C GLU A 16 10.96 9.87 12.96
N PRO A 17 9.96 10.49 12.32
CA PRO A 17 9.47 10.07 11.02
C PRO A 17 10.57 10.09 9.98
N PHE A 18 10.51 9.16 9.01
CA PHE A 18 11.47 9.11 7.90
C PHE A 18 10.79 9.32 6.54
N GLU A 19 11.62 9.69 5.57
CA GLU A 19 11.19 10.08 4.24
C GLU A 19 10.54 8.94 3.46
N ASP A 20 9.69 9.29 2.51
CA ASP A 20 9.14 8.37 1.53
C ASP A 20 10.22 7.96 0.52
N GLU A 21 10.16 6.71 0.08
CA GLU A 21 11.07 6.15 -0.91
C GLU A 21 10.25 5.50 -2.03
N PHE A 22 10.10 6.23 -3.14
CA PHE A 22 9.30 5.77 -4.27
C PHE A 22 10.17 5.28 -5.42
N SER A 23 9.73 4.20 -6.06
CA SER A 23 10.38 3.64 -7.24
C SER A 23 9.35 3.48 -8.36
N PRO A 24 9.73 3.76 -9.62
CA PRO A 24 8.85 3.55 -10.76
C PRO A 24 8.52 2.08 -11.02
N ASN A 25 9.25 1.15 -10.39
CA ASN A 25 9.11 -0.29 -10.57
C ASN A 25 8.46 -0.99 -9.37
N LEU A 26 8.07 -0.24 -8.34
CA LEU A 26 7.42 -0.79 -7.14
C LEU A 26 6.01 -0.24 -7.03
N TYR A 27 5.06 -1.15 -6.97
CA TYR A 27 3.64 -0.86 -7.03
C TYR A 27 2.90 -1.50 -5.86
N ASN A 28 1.75 -0.94 -5.51
CA ASN A 28 0.86 -1.48 -4.49
C ASN A 28 -0.05 -2.60 -5.08
N PHE A 29 0.55 -3.59 -5.74
CA PHE A 29 -0.15 -4.80 -6.16
C PHE A 29 -0.69 -5.57 -4.95
N ARG A 30 -1.66 -6.45 -5.15
CA ARG A 30 -2.08 -7.37 -4.10
C ARG A 30 -0.88 -8.16 -3.56
N GLY A 31 -0.71 -8.15 -2.26
CA GLY A 31 0.45 -8.71 -1.56
C GLY A 31 1.61 -7.73 -1.34
N ALA A 32 1.55 -6.50 -1.85
CA ALA A 32 2.57 -5.51 -1.53
C ALA A 32 2.62 -5.22 -0.04
N LEU A 33 3.83 -5.17 0.52
CA LEU A 33 4.12 -4.70 1.87
C LEU A 33 4.49 -3.23 1.79
N SER A 34 3.67 -2.36 2.37
CA SER A 34 3.81 -0.91 2.24
C SER A 34 3.76 -0.21 3.59
N MET A 35 4.45 0.94 3.69
CA MET A 35 4.44 1.76 4.90
C MET A 35 3.14 2.55 5.04
N ALA A 36 2.54 2.48 6.23
CA ALA A 36 1.52 3.43 6.61
C ALA A 36 2.16 4.76 7.00
N ASN A 37 1.52 5.88 6.62
CA ASN A 37 1.96 7.23 6.95
C ASN A 37 0.77 8.15 7.21
N SER A 38 1.03 9.32 7.76
CA SER A 38 0.05 10.39 8.01
C SER A 38 0.20 11.55 7.03
N GLY A 39 0.79 11.31 5.87
CA GLY A 39 1.15 12.26 4.83
C GLY A 39 2.58 12.06 4.36
N MET A 40 3.04 12.91 3.46
CA MET A 40 4.39 12.79 2.89
C MET A 40 5.48 12.82 3.97
N ASN A 41 6.45 11.90 3.84
CA ASN A 41 7.63 11.84 4.71
C ASN A 41 7.30 11.67 6.20
N THR A 42 6.23 10.93 6.52
CA THR A 42 5.83 10.66 7.90
C THR A 42 5.80 9.16 8.23
N ASN A 43 6.67 8.38 7.60
CA ASN A 43 6.78 6.96 7.86
C ASN A 43 7.26 6.69 9.29
N GLY A 44 6.60 5.78 9.97
CA GLY A 44 6.93 5.35 11.33
C GLY A 44 7.29 3.87 11.39
N SER A 45 6.54 3.10 12.15
CA SER A 45 6.68 1.65 12.24
C SER A 45 5.43 0.88 11.79
N GLN A 46 4.38 1.57 11.40
CA GLN A 46 3.17 0.91 10.91
C GLN A 46 3.32 0.56 9.43
N PHE A 47 2.82 -0.60 9.07
CA PHE A 47 2.80 -1.10 7.69
C PHE A 47 1.47 -1.78 7.40
N PHE A 48 1.20 -2.02 6.14
CA PHE A 48 0.07 -2.82 5.70
C PHE A 48 0.48 -3.75 4.56
N ILE A 49 -0.30 -4.82 4.38
CA ILE A 49 -0.20 -5.70 3.21
C ILE A 49 -1.45 -5.47 2.37
N VAL A 50 -1.25 -5.15 1.10
CA VAL A 50 -2.36 -4.92 0.17
C VAL A 50 -3.11 -6.23 -0.06
N GLN A 51 -4.39 -6.29 0.32
CA GLN A 51 -5.21 -7.50 0.17
C GLN A 51 -6.22 -7.39 -0.98
N LYS A 52 -6.50 -6.19 -1.49
CA LYS A 52 -7.53 -5.91 -2.49
C LYS A 52 -7.40 -6.82 -3.72
N PRO A 53 -8.36 -7.75 -3.98
CA PRO A 53 -8.23 -8.74 -5.07
C PRO A 53 -8.48 -8.16 -6.46
N GLU A 54 -9.11 -7.00 -6.55
CA GLU A 54 -9.46 -6.35 -7.81
C GLU A 54 -9.18 -4.85 -7.69
N VAL A 55 -8.77 -4.23 -8.80
CA VAL A 55 -8.70 -2.76 -8.88
C VAL A 55 -10.11 -2.18 -8.84
N GLN A 56 -10.26 -1.02 -8.23
CA GLN A 56 -11.55 -0.33 -8.19
C GLN A 56 -12.09 -0.09 -9.61
N GLU A 57 -13.35 -0.44 -9.84
CA GLU A 57 -14.03 -0.20 -11.12
C GLU A 57 -13.93 1.28 -11.53
N GLY A 58 -13.61 1.51 -12.81
CA GLY A 58 -13.46 2.86 -13.37
C GLY A 58 -12.15 3.56 -13.01
N TYR A 59 -11.22 2.91 -12.27
CA TYR A 59 -9.97 3.55 -11.90
C TYR A 59 -9.11 3.93 -13.12
N TRP A 60 -9.01 3.05 -14.11
CA TRP A 60 -8.22 3.33 -15.31
C TRP A 60 -8.85 4.41 -16.18
N ASP A 61 -10.18 4.45 -16.31
CA ASP A 61 -10.90 5.54 -17.02
C ASP A 61 -10.65 6.89 -16.33
N TYR A 62 -10.61 6.90 -15.01
CA TYR A 62 -10.26 8.08 -14.23
C TYR A 62 -8.80 8.52 -14.50
N ILE A 63 -7.83 7.61 -14.49
CA ILE A 63 -6.44 7.92 -14.79
C ILE A 63 -6.30 8.43 -16.23
N ASP A 64 -6.94 7.80 -17.20
CA ASP A 64 -6.89 8.22 -18.61
C ASP A 64 -7.48 9.62 -18.79
N SER A 65 -8.54 9.97 -18.07
CA SER A 65 -9.10 11.32 -18.08
C SER A 65 -8.13 12.37 -17.51
N ILE A 66 -7.38 12.03 -16.48
CA ILE A 66 -6.34 12.91 -15.92
C ILE A 66 -5.20 13.11 -16.93
N VAL A 67 -4.76 12.03 -17.56
CA VAL A 67 -3.68 12.09 -18.58
C VAL A 67 -4.13 12.93 -19.78
N GLU A 68 -5.37 12.82 -20.21
CA GLU A 68 -5.94 13.65 -21.30
C GLU A 68 -5.95 15.14 -20.93
N GLU A 69 -6.26 15.48 -19.68
CA GLU A 69 -6.36 16.87 -19.21
C GLU A 69 -5.00 17.48 -18.88
N TYR A 70 -4.10 16.75 -18.21
CA TYR A 70 -2.87 17.29 -17.62
C TYR A 70 -1.58 16.71 -18.23
N GLY A 71 -1.69 15.76 -19.15
CA GLY A 71 -0.56 15.06 -19.75
C GLY A 71 -0.08 13.85 -18.92
N ASP A 72 0.89 13.14 -19.45
CA ASP A 72 1.43 11.88 -18.93
C ASP A 72 2.56 12.07 -17.91
N ASN A 73 2.51 13.13 -17.10
CA ASN A 73 3.45 13.30 -16.00
C ASN A 73 3.41 12.07 -15.09
N GLN A 74 4.57 11.66 -14.58
CA GLN A 74 4.65 10.46 -13.77
C GLN A 74 3.80 10.55 -12.49
N VAL A 75 3.76 11.73 -11.89
CA VAL A 75 3.01 11.98 -10.65
C VAL A 75 2.44 13.40 -10.71
N LEU A 76 1.18 13.54 -10.32
CA LEU A 76 0.51 14.82 -10.15
C LEU A 76 0.18 15.04 -8.67
N PHE A 77 0.20 16.29 -8.24
CA PHE A 77 -0.27 16.66 -6.92
C PHE A 77 -1.76 16.99 -6.98
N ASN A 78 -2.57 16.22 -6.27
CA ASN A 78 -3.99 16.49 -6.13
C ASN A 78 -4.22 17.52 -5.01
N ASN A 79 -4.56 18.76 -5.39
CA ASN A 79 -4.76 19.85 -4.43
C ASN A 79 -5.97 19.64 -3.50
N ASP A 80 -6.98 18.89 -3.93
CA ASP A 80 -8.19 18.66 -3.14
C ASP A 80 -7.93 17.66 -2.00
N THR A 81 -7.10 16.66 -2.27
CA THR A 81 -6.76 15.63 -1.29
C THR A 81 -5.42 15.84 -0.61
N GLY A 82 -4.57 16.74 -1.12
CA GLY A 82 -3.21 16.95 -0.63
C GLY A 82 -2.26 15.77 -0.90
N LYS A 83 -2.59 14.90 -1.84
CA LYS A 83 -1.85 13.66 -2.13
C LYS A 83 -1.21 13.70 -3.52
N LEU A 84 -0.14 12.94 -3.66
CA LEU A 84 0.41 12.59 -4.97
C LEU A 84 -0.46 11.52 -5.63
N VAL A 85 -0.64 11.63 -6.94
CA VAL A 85 -1.36 10.65 -7.76
C VAL A 85 -0.44 10.24 -8.90
N LYS A 86 -0.10 8.95 -8.97
CA LYS A 86 0.60 8.40 -10.13
C LYS A 86 -0.38 8.31 -11.29
N VAL A 87 0.01 8.82 -12.45
CA VAL A 87 -0.82 8.82 -13.66
C VAL A 87 -0.19 8.07 -14.83
N ASN A 88 1.14 7.97 -14.85
CA ASN A 88 1.85 7.24 -15.90
C ASN A 88 2.04 5.77 -15.50
N TYR A 89 1.22 4.90 -16.06
CA TYR A 89 1.32 3.46 -15.92
C TYR A 89 1.60 2.83 -17.28
N SER A 90 2.60 1.95 -17.36
CA SER A 90 2.81 1.12 -18.53
C SER A 90 1.66 0.13 -18.72
N ASP A 91 1.45 -0.33 -19.96
CA ASP A 91 0.44 -1.36 -20.25
C ASP A 91 0.68 -2.62 -19.41
N GLU A 92 1.94 -3.04 -19.25
CA GLU A 92 2.33 -4.18 -18.40
C GLU A 92 1.91 -3.97 -16.93
N ALA A 93 2.11 -2.78 -16.37
CA ALA A 93 1.70 -2.49 -14.99
C ALA A 93 0.18 -2.53 -14.84
N ARG A 94 -0.57 -2.01 -15.82
CA ARG A 94 -2.04 -2.08 -15.84
C ARG A 94 -2.53 -3.52 -15.96
N GLU A 95 -1.91 -4.33 -16.82
CA GLU A 95 -2.23 -5.76 -16.95
C GLU A 95 -1.99 -6.50 -15.64
N LEU A 96 -0.84 -6.30 -14.98
CA LEU A 96 -0.53 -6.91 -13.69
C LEU A 96 -1.54 -6.52 -12.60
N TYR A 97 -1.99 -5.26 -12.58
CA TYR A 97 -3.05 -4.83 -11.66
C TYR A 97 -4.39 -5.50 -11.97
N ASN A 98 -4.75 -5.64 -13.25
CA ASN A 98 -6.00 -6.27 -13.65
C ASN A 98 -6.02 -7.78 -13.37
N GLU A 99 -4.86 -8.44 -13.46
CA GLU A 99 -4.71 -9.87 -13.19
C GLU A 99 -4.65 -10.19 -11.70
N ASN A 100 -3.92 -9.38 -10.93
CA ASN A 100 -3.59 -9.68 -9.54
C ASN A 100 -4.38 -8.85 -8.52
N GLY A 101 -4.96 -7.74 -8.94
CA GLY A 101 -5.56 -6.76 -8.04
C GLY A 101 -4.53 -5.82 -7.41
N GLY A 102 -4.98 -5.04 -6.45
CA GLY A 102 -4.15 -4.08 -5.74
C GLY A 102 -4.82 -2.71 -5.58
N THR A 103 -4.04 -1.75 -5.13
CA THR A 103 -4.49 -0.40 -4.78
C THR A 103 -3.64 0.66 -5.49
N PRO A 104 -3.77 0.82 -6.83
CA PRO A 104 -2.92 1.74 -7.59
C PRO A 104 -3.02 3.21 -7.13
N HIS A 105 -4.13 3.59 -6.50
CA HIS A 105 -4.28 4.93 -5.90
C HIS A 105 -3.33 5.21 -4.71
N LEU A 106 -2.63 4.18 -4.21
CA LEU A 106 -1.62 4.31 -3.16
C LEU A 106 -0.19 4.40 -3.72
N ASP A 107 -0.01 4.22 -5.02
CA ASP A 107 1.30 4.38 -5.64
C ASP A 107 1.77 5.84 -5.54
N TYR A 108 3.03 6.03 -5.13
CA TYR A 108 3.63 7.33 -4.81
C TYR A 108 2.97 8.07 -3.62
N ALA A 109 2.09 7.39 -2.88
CA ALA A 109 1.57 7.88 -1.60
C ALA A 109 2.12 7.06 -0.41
N HIS A 110 2.45 5.79 -0.66
CA HIS A 110 2.99 4.87 0.34
C HIS A 110 4.21 4.13 -0.20
N THR A 111 5.28 4.12 0.58
CA THR A 111 6.53 3.42 0.22
C THR A 111 6.30 1.92 0.22
N VAL A 112 6.59 1.27 -0.91
CA VAL A 112 6.53 -0.19 -1.06
C VAL A 112 7.88 -0.80 -0.67
N LEU A 113 7.88 -1.71 0.31
CA LEU A 113 9.09 -2.34 0.87
C LEU A 113 9.32 -3.75 0.34
N GLY A 114 8.27 -4.43 -0.12
CA GLY A 114 8.36 -5.82 -0.54
C GLY A 114 7.06 -6.36 -1.08
N GLN A 115 7.07 -7.65 -1.40
CA GLN A 115 5.94 -8.37 -1.98
C GLN A 115 5.79 -9.74 -1.32
N VAL A 116 4.58 -10.06 -0.88
CA VAL A 116 4.24 -11.42 -0.45
C VAL A 116 4.26 -12.35 -1.67
N PHE A 117 5.08 -13.36 -1.63
CA PHE A 117 5.18 -14.39 -2.69
C PHE A 117 4.61 -15.74 -2.24
N GLU A 118 4.40 -15.93 -0.93
CA GLU A 118 3.80 -17.15 -0.36
C GLU A 118 2.91 -16.78 0.82
N GLY A 119 1.76 -17.45 0.99
CA GLY A 119 0.84 -17.21 2.11
C GLY A 119 -0.19 -16.10 1.87
N LEU A 120 -0.55 -15.77 0.63
CA LEU A 120 -1.64 -14.82 0.33
C LEU A 120 -3.00 -15.30 0.89
N ASP A 121 -3.21 -16.60 1.00
CA ASP A 121 -4.39 -17.19 1.67
C ASP A 121 -4.43 -16.84 3.17
N VAL A 122 -3.27 -16.72 3.82
CA VAL A 122 -3.18 -16.25 5.22
C VAL A 122 -3.52 -14.76 5.30
N VAL A 123 -3.07 -13.95 4.34
CA VAL A 123 -3.45 -12.53 4.25
C VAL A 123 -4.97 -12.39 4.10
N ASP A 124 -5.58 -13.20 3.23
CA ASP A 124 -7.03 -13.22 3.05
C ASP A 124 -7.77 -13.67 4.33
N ALA A 125 -7.24 -14.67 5.03
CA ALA A 125 -7.81 -15.12 6.29
C ALA A 125 -7.77 -14.02 7.37
N ILE A 126 -6.67 -13.29 7.48
CA ILE A 126 -6.54 -12.15 8.39
C ILE A 126 -7.54 -11.04 8.01
N ALA A 127 -7.66 -10.71 6.72
CA ALA A 127 -8.58 -9.69 6.25
C ALA A 127 -10.07 -10.06 6.43
N SER A 128 -10.37 -11.35 6.66
CA SER A 128 -11.73 -11.89 6.81
C SER A 128 -12.18 -12.01 8.26
N VAL A 129 -11.35 -11.66 9.25
CA VAL A 129 -11.72 -11.74 10.66
C VAL A 129 -12.84 -10.74 10.99
N ALA A 130 -13.63 -11.06 12.02
CA ALA A 130 -14.64 -10.14 12.52
C ALA A 130 -13.98 -8.86 13.06
N VAL A 131 -14.52 -7.70 12.68
CA VAL A 131 -14.03 -6.38 13.07
C VAL A 131 -15.13 -5.57 13.74
N ASP A 132 -14.74 -4.53 14.47
CA ASP A 132 -15.65 -3.52 15.02
C ASP A 132 -15.98 -2.42 13.99
N GLU A 133 -16.67 -1.38 14.43
CA GLU A 133 -17.07 -0.24 13.59
C GLU A 133 -15.89 0.63 13.07
N ASN A 134 -14.69 0.40 13.57
CA ASN A 134 -13.46 1.08 13.17
C ASN A 134 -12.50 0.13 12.42
N ASP A 135 -13.02 -0.99 11.91
CA ASP A 135 -12.25 -2.03 11.24
C ASP A 135 -11.16 -2.68 12.11
N LYS A 136 -11.24 -2.53 13.44
CA LYS A 136 -10.34 -3.20 14.36
C LYS A 136 -10.81 -4.65 14.57
N PRO A 137 -9.91 -5.65 14.42
CA PRO A 137 -10.23 -7.04 14.73
C PRO A 137 -10.80 -7.21 16.13
N ALA A 138 -11.89 -7.98 16.25
CA ALA A 138 -12.54 -8.30 17.52
C ALA A 138 -11.58 -9.08 18.46
N ASP A 139 -10.79 -9.98 17.87
CA ASP A 139 -9.67 -10.65 18.54
C ASP A 139 -8.36 -10.14 17.90
N ASP A 140 -7.37 -9.80 18.74
CA ASP A 140 -6.10 -9.25 18.25
C ASP A 140 -5.37 -10.24 17.34
N VAL A 141 -4.93 -9.76 16.17
CA VAL A 141 -4.01 -10.48 15.29
C VAL A 141 -2.58 -10.10 15.66
N ILE A 142 -1.84 -11.06 16.20
CA ILE A 142 -0.53 -10.81 16.82
C ILE A 142 0.60 -11.44 16.00
N ILE A 143 1.62 -10.63 15.66
CA ILE A 143 2.89 -11.13 15.13
C ILE A 143 3.70 -11.69 16.30
N THR A 144 3.86 -13.02 16.36
CA THR A 144 4.57 -13.69 17.47
C THR A 144 6.07 -13.78 17.25
N SER A 145 6.51 -13.82 15.99
CA SER A 145 7.92 -13.85 15.62
C SER A 145 8.13 -13.42 14.18
N ILE A 146 9.32 -12.92 13.89
CA ILE A 146 9.80 -12.60 12.53
C ILE A 146 11.18 -13.25 12.39
N SER A 147 11.41 -13.92 11.26
CA SER A 147 12.71 -14.44 10.85
C SER A 147 13.10 -13.91 9.48
N PHE A 148 14.40 -13.82 9.24
CA PHE A 148 14.95 -13.42 7.94
C PHE A 148 15.62 -14.63 7.29
N GLU A 149 15.27 -14.88 6.04
CA GLU A 149 15.82 -15.94 5.23
C GLU A 149 16.24 -15.39 3.86
N THR A 150 17.21 -16.06 3.23
CA THR A 150 17.59 -15.69 1.86
C THR A 150 16.62 -16.34 0.90
N TYR A 151 15.96 -15.54 0.09
CA TYR A 151 15.14 -16.05 -1.02
C TYR A 151 16.07 -16.53 -2.14
N ASN A 152 15.90 -17.79 -2.54
CA ASN A 152 16.75 -18.42 -3.55
C ASN A 152 16.04 -18.65 -4.90
N GLY A 153 14.90 -17.98 -5.12
CA GLY A 153 14.17 -17.97 -6.39
C GLY A 153 13.43 -19.26 -6.66
#